data_8cce3287ed4be52765bf1941588f245c
#
_entry.id   8cce3287ed4be52765bf1941588f245c
#
_cell.length_a   1.000
_cell.length_b   1.000
_cell.length_c   1.000
_cell.angle_alpha   90.00
_cell.angle_beta   90.00
_cell.angle_gamma   90.00
#
_symmetry.space_group_name_H-M   'P 1'
#
loop_
_entity.id
_entity.type
_entity.pdbx_description
1 polymer ?
#
loop_
_entity_poly.entity_id
_entity_poly.type
_entity_poly.pdbx_seq_one_letter_code
_entity_poly.pdbx_strand_id
1 'polypeptide(L)'
;EFHQLMTQLVEREDSQYSYRNTLVAMTENNEIAGVCVSYDGAKLHELRQAFIDGAKQTFGRDYSNMEDETTAGELYIDSLCVSNSHRGRGIATQLLRATIEKGQRMNLPTGLLVDTGNPQAERLYKSIGFTFVGENTWGGHPMRHLQIHNS
;
A
#
# COMPACT_ATOMS: atom_id res chain seq x y z
N GLU A 1 20.27 9.89 2.91
CA GLU A 1 19.80 10.28 1.57
C GLU A 1 18.42 9.68 1.27
N PHE A 2 18.26 8.35 1.44
CA PHE A 2 16.97 7.69 1.22
C PHE A 2 15.88 8.24 2.16
N HIS A 3 16.23 8.45 3.43
CA HIS A 3 15.30 9.02 4.41
C HIS A 3 14.83 10.42 4.00
N GLN A 4 15.74 11.25 3.50
CA GLN A 4 15.39 12.60 3.03
C GLN A 4 14.48 12.56 1.82
N LEU A 5 14.74 11.65 0.86
CA LEU A 5 13.88 11.47 -0.30
C LEU A 5 12.47 11.05 0.13
N MET A 6 12.35 10.06 1.03
CA MET A 6 11.05 9.60 1.50
C MET A 6 10.29 10.69 2.26
N THR A 7 10.99 11.52 3.05
CA THR A 7 10.37 12.65 3.73
C THR A 7 9.76 13.64 2.73
N GLN A 8 10.50 13.96 1.68
CA GLN A 8 10.01 14.86 0.63
C GLN A 8 8.79 14.28 -0.08
N LEU A 9 8.81 12.97 -0.39
CA LEU A 9 7.70 12.31 -1.08
C LEU A 9 6.43 12.27 -0.22
N VAL A 10 6.58 12.05 1.09
CA VAL A 10 5.45 12.04 2.02
C VAL A 10 4.80 13.42 2.12
N GLU A 11 5.60 14.49 2.07
CA GLU A 11 5.10 15.86 2.15
C GLU A 11 4.41 16.33 0.86
N ARG A 12 4.67 15.69 -0.27
CA ARG A 12 4.03 16.02 -1.56
C ARG A 12 2.63 15.43 -1.64
N GLU A 13 1.77 16.08 -2.40
CA GLU A 13 0.40 15.58 -2.64
C GLU A 13 0.32 14.66 -3.86
N ASP A 14 1.35 14.63 -4.70
CA ASP A 14 1.38 13.92 -5.98
C ASP A 14 2.26 12.65 -5.96
N SER A 15 2.69 12.21 -4.81
CA SER A 15 3.50 10.99 -4.63
C SER A 15 2.63 9.83 -4.16
N GLN A 16 2.98 8.60 -4.56
CA GLN A 16 2.34 7.39 -4.02
C GLN A 16 2.52 7.29 -2.50
N TYR A 17 3.58 7.87 -1.96
CA TYR A 17 3.88 7.91 -0.53
C TYR A 17 3.33 9.15 0.18
N SER A 18 2.52 9.95 -0.51
CA SER A 18 1.91 11.16 0.03
C SER A 18 1.08 10.84 1.28
N TYR A 19 1.10 11.76 2.26
CA TYR A 19 0.24 11.67 3.43
C TYR A 19 -1.25 11.58 3.06
N ARG A 20 -1.66 12.07 1.88
CA ARG A 20 -3.04 11.97 1.39
C ARG A 20 -3.47 10.54 1.11
N ASN A 21 -2.51 9.65 0.86
CA ASN A 21 -2.77 8.24 0.58
C ASN A 21 -2.67 7.38 1.83
N THR A 22 -2.47 7.99 3.02
CA THR A 22 -2.14 7.26 4.23
C THR A 22 -3.27 7.35 5.27
N LEU A 23 -3.70 6.19 5.76
CA LEU A 23 -4.53 6.08 6.96
C LEU A 23 -3.61 5.73 8.12
N VAL A 24 -3.85 6.35 9.26
CA VAL A 24 -3.02 6.20 10.45
C VAL A 24 -3.88 5.71 11.61
N ALA A 25 -3.41 4.67 12.30
CA ALA A 25 -4.02 4.21 13.54
C ALA A 25 -3.25 4.84 14.71
N MET A 26 -3.95 5.56 15.57
CA MET A 26 -3.35 6.24 16.72
C MET A 26 -3.83 5.63 18.02
N THR A 27 -2.94 5.60 19.01
CA THR A 27 -3.29 5.19 20.36
C THR A 27 -3.96 6.35 21.11
N GLU A 28 -4.52 6.05 22.30
CA GLU A 28 -5.10 7.05 23.19
C GLU A 28 -4.06 8.11 23.61
N ASN A 29 -2.78 7.75 23.61
CA ASN A 29 -1.67 8.64 23.96
C ASN A 29 -1.13 9.41 22.75
N ASN A 30 -1.84 9.42 21.63
CA ASN A 30 -1.43 10.07 20.38
C ASN A 30 -0.15 9.51 19.77
N GLU A 31 0.15 8.23 20.03
CA GLU A 31 1.25 7.54 19.37
C GLU A 31 0.74 6.84 18.11
N ILE A 32 1.57 6.80 17.08
CA ILE A 32 1.23 6.10 15.84
C ILE A 32 1.44 4.60 16.05
N ALA A 33 0.35 3.84 15.99
CA ALA A 33 0.37 2.38 16.14
C ALA A 33 0.52 1.65 14.82
N GLY A 34 0.07 2.25 13.72
CA GLY A 34 0.16 1.64 12.41
C GLY A 34 -0.24 2.59 11.29
N VAL A 35 0.11 2.22 10.07
CA VAL A 35 -0.21 3.01 8.87
C VAL A 35 -0.60 2.07 7.73
N CYS A 36 -1.47 2.58 6.85
CA CYS A 36 -1.83 1.89 5.61
C CYS A 36 -1.84 2.90 4.47
N VAL A 37 -1.02 2.66 3.46
CA VAL A 37 -0.90 3.50 2.28
C VAL A 37 -1.68 2.85 1.15
N SER A 38 -2.63 3.59 0.57
CA SER A 38 -3.45 3.10 -0.53
C SER A 38 -3.80 4.22 -1.49
N TYR A 39 -3.92 3.88 -2.77
CA TYR A 39 -4.29 4.83 -3.81
C TYR A 39 -4.97 4.10 -4.97
N ASP A 40 -5.68 4.86 -5.79
CA ASP A 40 -6.29 4.34 -7.02
C ASP A 40 -5.20 3.78 -7.93
N GLY A 41 -5.31 2.50 -8.29
CA GLY A 41 -4.32 1.83 -9.15
C GLY A 41 -4.15 2.50 -10.51
N ALA A 42 -5.18 3.18 -11.00
CA ALA A 42 -5.09 3.94 -12.25
C ALA A 42 -4.06 5.07 -12.18
N LYS A 43 -3.70 5.51 -10.98
CA LYS A 43 -2.76 6.62 -10.77
C LYS A 43 -1.33 6.16 -10.48
N LEU A 44 -1.05 4.86 -10.59
CA LEU A 44 0.26 4.32 -10.24
C LEU A 44 1.41 5.06 -10.93
N HIS A 45 1.35 5.20 -12.25
CA HIS A 45 2.44 5.81 -13.01
C HIS A 45 2.61 7.29 -12.67
N GLU A 46 1.51 8.01 -12.53
CA GLU A 46 1.53 9.42 -12.16
C GLU A 46 2.16 9.61 -10.78
N LEU A 47 1.72 8.82 -9.80
CA LEU A 47 2.21 8.93 -8.42
C LEU A 47 3.65 8.44 -8.28
N ARG A 48 4.01 7.39 -9.01
CA ARG A 48 5.37 6.82 -8.99
C ARG A 48 6.39 7.76 -9.59
N GLN A 49 5.98 8.63 -10.52
CA GLN A 49 6.90 9.54 -11.20
C GLN A 49 7.69 10.40 -10.21
N ALA A 50 7.06 10.84 -9.13
CA ALA A 50 7.75 11.61 -8.09
C ALA A 50 8.91 10.82 -7.46
N PHE A 51 8.73 9.51 -7.21
CA PHE A 51 9.78 8.65 -6.70
C PHE A 51 10.88 8.44 -7.74
N ILE A 52 10.51 8.18 -9.00
CA ILE A 52 11.46 7.95 -10.09
C ILE A 52 12.36 9.18 -10.26
N ASP A 53 11.77 10.36 -10.32
CA ASP A 53 12.51 11.61 -10.47
C ASP A 53 13.42 11.89 -9.26
N GLY A 54 12.88 11.71 -8.05
CA GLY A 54 13.63 11.92 -6.82
C GLY A 54 14.82 10.97 -6.68
N ALA A 55 14.64 9.69 -7.02
CA ALA A 55 15.70 8.70 -6.96
C ALA A 55 16.80 9.00 -7.96
N LYS A 56 16.44 9.45 -9.18
CA LYS A 56 17.40 9.84 -10.19
C LYS A 56 18.23 11.02 -9.75
N GLN A 57 17.60 12.04 -9.16
CA GLN A 57 18.29 13.23 -8.65
C GLN A 57 19.17 12.93 -7.43
N THR A 58 18.68 12.10 -6.52
CA THR A 58 19.34 11.84 -5.23
C THR A 58 20.43 10.78 -5.35
N PHE A 59 20.17 9.68 -6.09
CA PHE A 59 21.04 8.51 -6.16
C PHE A 59 21.66 8.28 -7.53
N GLY A 60 21.21 9.01 -8.55
CA GLY A 60 21.60 8.76 -9.93
C GLY A 60 21.07 7.45 -10.50
N ARG A 61 20.06 6.85 -9.86
CA ARG A 61 19.46 5.60 -10.31
C ARG A 61 18.17 5.86 -11.05
N ASP A 62 17.97 5.13 -12.15
CA ASP A 62 16.77 5.21 -12.97
C ASP A 62 15.88 4.02 -12.67
N TYR A 63 14.71 4.28 -12.07
CA TYR A 63 13.69 3.27 -11.76
C TYR A 63 12.52 3.29 -12.74
N SER A 64 12.66 3.91 -13.91
CA SER A 64 11.56 4.04 -14.88
C SER A 64 11.05 2.69 -15.42
N ASN A 65 11.85 1.62 -15.32
CA ASN A 65 11.49 0.28 -15.77
C ASN A 65 10.94 -0.62 -14.65
N MET A 66 10.47 -0.02 -13.56
CA MET A 66 9.86 -0.79 -12.47
C MET A 66 8.60 -1.52 -12.95
N GLU A 67 8.39 -2.72 -12.42
CA GLU A 67 7.18 -3.50 -12.69
C GLU A 67 5.95 -2.80 -12.11
N ASP A 68 4.78 -2.99 -12.74
CA ASP A 68 3.54 -2.43 -12.22
C ASP A 68 2.96 -3.32 -11.13
N GLU A 69 2.79 -2.75 -9.93
CA GLU A 69 2.17 -3.42 -8.79
C GLU A 69 0.66 -3.53 -8.96
N THR A 70 0.06 -2.59 -9.65
CA THR A 70 -1.39 -2.47 -9.81
C THR A 70 -1.72 -1.77 -11.12
N THR A 71 -3.00 -1.77 -11.46
CA THR A 71 -3.55 -1.09 -12.62
C THR A 71 -4.90 -0.48 -12.26
N ALA A 72 -5.55 0.15 -13.24
CA ALA A 72 -6.90 0.69 -13.04
C ALA A 72 -7.87 -0.40 -12.61
N GLY A 73 -8.86 -0.05 -11.81
CA GLY A 73 -9.93 -0.94 -11.38
C GLY A 73 -9.86 -1.39 -9.94
N GLU A 74 -8.92 -0.85 -9.16
CA GLU A 74 -8.83 -1.15 -7.74
C GLU A 74 -8.25 0.01 -6.93
N LEU A 75 -8.64 0.08 -5.65
CA LEU A 75 -7.89 0.83 -4.65
C LEU A 75 -6.76 -0.09 -4.19
N TYR A 76 -5.53 0.27 -4.51
CA TYR A 76 -4.38 -0.59 -4.23
C TYR A 76 -3.74 -0.24 -2.89
N ILE A 77 -3.54 -1.26 -2.05
CA ILE A 77 -2.80 -1.14 -0.80
C ILE A 77 -1.32 -1.36 -1.11
N ASP A 78 -0.54 -0.29 -1.03
CA ASP A 78 0.90 -0.33 -1.27
C ASP A 78 1.64 -0.84 -0.03
N SER A 79 1.26 -0.36 1.15
CA SER A 79 1.97 -0.67 2.40
C SER A 79 1.00 -0.75 3.57
N LEU A 80 1.25 -1.71 4.44
CA LEU A 80 0.53 -1.88 5.69
C LEU A 80 1.56 -2.23 6.77
N CYS A 81 1.70 -1.38 7.77
CA CYS A 81 2.65 -1.58 8.86
C CYS A 81 2.01 -1.31 10.20
N VAL A 82 2.32 -2.16 11.18
CA VAL A 82 1.93 -1.98 12.58
C VAL A 82 3.21 -1.99 13.42
N SER A 83 3.34 -1.04 14.36
CA SER A 83 4.53 -0.99 15.19
C SER A 83 4.64 -2.24 16.06
N ASN A 84 5.89 -2.65 16.35
CA ASN A 84 6.15 -3.88 17.12
C ASN A 84 5.46 -3.88 18.49
N SER A 85 5.41 -2.72 19.15
CA SER A 85 4.80 -2.57 20.49
C SER A 85 3.27 -2.66 20.45
N HIS A 86 2.66 -2.60 19.27
CA HIS A 86 1.20 -2.58 19.13
C HIS A 86 0.66 -3.79 18.36
N ARG A 87 1.50 -4.76 18.04
CA ARG A 87 1.07 -5.99 17.35
C ARG A 87 0.19 -6.84 18.25
N GLY A 88 -0.69 -7.63 17.64
CA GLY A 88 -1.61 -8.51 18.37
C GLY A 88 -2.83 -7.82 18.94
N ARG A 89 -3.07 -6.55 18.57
CA ARG A 89 -4.22 -5.76 19.07
C ARG A 89 -5.30 -5.52 18.01
N GLY A 90 -5.21 -6.21 16.86
CA GLY A 90 -6.19 -6.05 15.79
C GLY A 90 -6.04 -4.77 14.98
N ILE A 91 -4.93 -4.06 15.09
CA ILE A 91 -4.73 -2.78 14.41
C ILE A 91 -4.64 -2.96 12.89
N ALA A 92 -3.96 -4.01 12.41
CA ALA A 92 -3.91 -4.31 10.98
C ALA A 92 -5.31 -4.53 10.41
N THR A 93 -6.15 -5.27 11.13
CA THR A 93 -7.54 -5.52 10.74
C THR A 93 -8.34 -4.22 10.67
N GLN A 94 -8.16 -3.34 11.66
CA GLN A 94 -8.85 -2.04 11.68
C GLN A 94 -8.43 -1.17 10.50
N LEU A 95 -7.13 -1.12 10.19
CA LEU A 95 -6.60 -0.37 9.06
C LEU A 95 -7.12 -0.92 7.74
N LEU A 96 -7.16 -2.25 7.59
CA LEU A 96 -7.69 -2.90 6.39
C LEU A 96 -9.18 -2.59 6.21
N ARG A 97 -9.97 -2.68 7.26
CA ARG A 97 -11.39 -2.37 7.18
C ARG A 97 -11.65 -0.91 6.82
N ALA A 98 -10.88 0.02 7.40
CA ALA A 98 -10.98 1.44 7.05
C ALA A 98 -10.59 1.69 5.59
N THR A 99 -9.58 0.98 5.09
CA THR A 99 -9.17 1.08 3.69
C THR A 99 -10.23 0.51 2.75
N ILE A 100 -10.87 -0.59 3.13
CA ILE A 100 -11.98 -1.17 2.36
C ILE A 100 -13.13 -0.17 2.26
N GLU A 101 -13.46 0.51 3.36
CA GLU A 101 -14.49 1.56 3.36
C GLU A 101 -14.11 2.73 2.43
N LYS A 102 -12.83 3.10 2.43
CA LYS A 102 -12.32 4.10 1.49
C LYS A 102 -12.56 3.68 0.03
N GLY A 103 -12.27 2.41 -0.29
CA GLY A 103 -12.53 1.84 -1.61
C GLY A 103 -14.01 1.87 -1.96
N GLN A 104 -14.88 1.54 -1.02
CA GLN A 104 -16.33 1.59 -1.21
C GLN A 104 -16.79 3.01 -1.57
N ARG A 105 -16.26 4.02 -0.89
CA ARG A 105 -16.58 5.43 -1.21
C ARG A 105 -16.09 5.84 -2.60
N MET A 106 -15.05 5.18 -3.10
CA MET A 106 -14.51 5.42 -4.44
C MET A 106 -15.14 4.53 -5.51
N ASN A 107 -16.06 3.63 -5.12
CA ASN A 107 -16.66 2.62 -6.00
C ASN A 107 -15.62 1.69 -6.62
N LEU A 108 -14.58 1.34 -5.85
CA LEU A 108 -13.51 0.44 -6.26
C LEU A 108 -13.39 -0.74 -5.31
N PRO A 109 -13.11 -1.95 -5.80
CA PRO A 109 -12.67 -3.03 -4.93
C PRO A 109 -11.29 -2.66 -4.36
N THR A 110 -10.95 -3.21 -3.20
CA THR A 110 -9.64 -2.99 -2.58
C THR A 110 -8.75 -4.17 -2.91
N GLY A 111 -7.54 -3.91 -3.39
CA GLY A 111 -6.60 -4.94 -3.80
C GLY A 111 -5.23 -4.78 -3.17
N LEU A 112 -4.47 -5.86 -3.18
CA LEU A 112 -3.10 -5.88 -2.67
C LEU A 112 -2.32 -7.02 -3.30
N LEU A 113 -1.00 -6.92 -3.18
CA LEU A 113 -0.11 -8.03 -3.51
C LEU A 113 0.46 -8.61 -2.23
N VAL A 114 0.53 -9.94 -2.16
CA VAL A 114 1.17 -10.63 -1.06
C VAL A 114 2.22 -11.59 -1.63
N ASP A 115 3.40 -11.62 -1.02
CA ASP A 115 4.48 -12.51 -1.43
C ASP A 115 4.07 -13.96 -1.18
N THR A 116 4.32 -14.84 -2.16
CA THR A 116 4.03 -16.26 -2.02
C THR A 116 4.76 -16.89 -0.85
N GLY A 117 5.87 -16.29 -0.41
CA GLY A 117 6.63 -16.71 0.76
C GLY A 117 6.05 -16.27 2.09
N ASN A 118 4.90 -15.57 2.09
CA ASN A 118 4.27 -15.06 3.32
C ASN A 118 2.84 -15.58 3.47
N PRO A 119 2.65 -16.88 3.75
CA PRO A 119 1.30 -17.46 3.89
C PRO A 119 0.54 -16.92 5.10
N GLN A 120 1.23 -16.42 6.12
CA GLN A 120 0.61 -15.85 7.31
C GLN A 120 -0.16 -14.57 6.96
N ALA A 121 0.45 -13.68 6.17
CA ALA A 121 -0.21 -12.46 5.72
C ALA A 121 -1.42 -12.78 4.84
N GLU A 122 -1.27 -13.75 3.94
CA GLU A 122 -2.38 -14.15 3.08
C GLU A 122 -3.56 -14.70 3.90
N ARG A 123 -3.29 -15.47 4.96
CA ARG A 123 -4.35 -15.95 5.85
C ARG A 123 -5.10 -14.81 6.53
N LEU A 124 -4.38 -13.77 6.97
CA LEU A 124 -5.01 -12.59 7.55
C LEU A 124 -5.95 -11.93 6.54
N TYR A 125 -5.48 -11.68 5.33
CA TYR A 125 -6.29 -11.03 4.31
C TYR A 125 -7.51 -11.86 3.96
N LYS A 126 -7.36 -13.17 3.79
CA LYS A 126 -8.49 -14.06 3.52
C LYS A 126 -9.50 -14.10 4.65
N SER A 127 -9.06 -14.00 5.90
CA SER A 127 -9.95 -13.98 7.06
C SER A 127 -10.86 -12.74 7.07
N ILE A 128 -10.41 -11.65 6.44
CA ILE A 128 -11.17 -10.41 6.33
C ILE A 128 -12.15 -10.47 5.15
N GLY A 129 -11.86 -11.30 4.14
CA GLY A 129 -12.73 -11.47 2.99
C GLY A 129 -12.03 -11.29 1.64
N PHE A 130 -10.73 -11.04 1.63
CA PHE A 130 -9.98 -10.97 0.37
C PHE A 130 -9.94 -12.34 -0.29
N THR A 131 -10.02 -12.34 -1.61
CA THR A 131 -9.95 -13.56 -2.41
C THR A 131 -8.86 -13.43 -3.47
N PHE A 132 -8.30 -14.57 -3.87
CA PHE A 132 -7.27 -14.62 -4.91
C PHE A 132 -7.88 -14.30 -6.27
N VAL A 133 -7.28 -13.36 -7.00
CA VAL A 133 -7.74 -12.98 -8.34
C VAL A 133 -6.69 -13.16 -9.42
N GLY A 134 -5.43 -13.35 -9.07
CA GLY A 134 -4.39 -13.57 -10.07
C GLY A 134 -3.00 -13.56 -9.47
N GLU A 135 -2.02 -13.79 -10.34
CA GLU A 135 -0.62 -13.72 -9.98
C GLU A 135 0.01 -12.48 -10.61
N ASN A 136 1.05 -11.97 -9.96
CA ASN A 136 1.81 -10.83 -10.45
C ASN A 136 3.27 -11.03 -10.05
N THR A 137 4.16 -10.25 -10.65
CA THR A 137 5.57 -10.24 -10.29
C THR A 137 5.95 -8.84 -9.85
N TRP A 138 6.64 -8.74 -8.72
CA TRP A 138 7.13 -7.46 -8.21
C TRP A 138 8.54 -7.64 -7.68
N GLY A 139 9.46 -6.80 -8.17
CA GLY A 139 10.87 -6.89 -7.78
C GLY A 139 11.50 -8.24 -8.08
N GLY A 140 11.03 -8.95 -9.11
CA GLY A 140 11.50 -10.28 -9.46
C GLY A 140 10.91 -11.41 -8.61
N HIS A 141 10.01 -11.10 -7.67
CA HIS A 141 9.37 -12.08 -6.79
C HIS A 141 7.95 -12.39 -7.26
N PRO A 142 7.54 -13.68 -7.21
CA PRO A 142 6.14 -14.02 -7.49
C PRO A 142 5.25 -13.54 -6.36
N MET A 143 4.16 -12.85 -6.72
CA MET A 143 3.19 -12.28 -5.81
C MET A 143 1.81 -12.81 -6.13
N ARG A 144 0.96 -12.89 -5.11
CA ARG A 144 -0.44 -13.23 -5.29
C ARG A 144 -1.28 -11.96 -5.16
N HIS A 145 -2.13 -11.72 -6.15
CA HIS A 145 -3.03 -10.57 -6.17
C HIS A 145 -4.34 -10.97 -5.51
N LEU A 146 -4.69 -10.29 -4.45
CA LEU A 146 -5.93 -10.50 -3.71
C LEU A 146 -6.80 -9.26 -3.81
N GLN A 147 -8.12 -9.45 -3.87
CA GLN A 147 -9.08 -8.35 -3.86
C GLN A 147 -10.26 -8.68 -2.96
N ILE A 148 -10.86 -7.65 -2.39
CA ILE A 148 -12.16 -7.72 -1.74
C ILE A 148 -13.09 -6.77 -2.49
N HIS A 149 -14.21 -7.32 -2.97
CA HIS A 149 -15.19 -6.57 -3.71
C HIS A 149 -16.25 -6.01 -2.77
N ASN A 150 -16.77 -4.85 -3.16
CA ASN A 150 -17.86 -4.22 -2.44
C ASN A 150 -19.16 -4.97 -2.75
N SER A 151 -19.89 -5.26 -1.73
CA SER A 151 -21.20 -5.92 -1.86
C SER A 151 -22.32 -4.90 -1.90
#